data_806221a22d15a51e5d3d8519b35f8c4e
#
_entry.id   806221a22d15a51e5d3d8519b35f8c4e
#
_cell.length_a   1.000
_cell.length_b   1.000
_cell.length_c   1.000
_cell.angle_alpha   90.00
_cell.angle_beta   90.00
_cell.angle_gamma   90.00
#
_symmetry.space_group_name_H-M   'P 1'
#
loop_
_entity.id
_entity.type
_entity.pdbx_description
1 polymer ?
#
loop_
_entity_poly.entity_id
_entity_poly.type
_entity_poly.pdbx_seq_one_letter_code
_entity_poly.pdbx_strand_id
1 'polypeptide(L)'
;MQEVVLYYGIVASGNQVMRDGAERDRVSTELGGVLCFEMEAAGLMNSFPCLVIRGICDYADSHKNKKWQPYAAGTAVACAKEVLSVIPLSEVAKADTIEEMIKGAGGISNIWNNHNSKIGEQVGTKTVQGNQSITL
;
A
#
# COMPACT_ATOMS: atom_id res chain seq x y z
N MET A 1 -2.94 25.55 12.39
CA MET A 1 -3.35 24.51 11.45
C MET A 1 -2.10 23.67 11.23
N GLN A 2 -2.15 22.36 11.44
CA GLN A 2 -0.98 21.51 11.24
C GLN A 2 -0.82 21.30 9.73
N GLU A 3 0.37 21.56 9.21
CA GLU A 3 0.67 21.40 7.79
C GLU A 3 0.73 19.91 7.44
N VAL A 4 0.09 19.52 6.33
CA VAL A 4 0.17 18.16 5.79
C VAL A 4 1.46 18.03 5.00
N VAL A 5 2.27 17.04 5.33
CA VAL A 5 3.55 16.77 4.66
C VAL A 5 3.42 15.53 3.79
N LEU A 6 3.86 15.63 2.54
CA LEU A 6 3.92 14.53 1.58
C LEU A 6 5.31 13.91 1.58
N TYR A 7 5.38 12.60 1.69
CA TYR A 7 6.60 11.83 1.62
C TYR A 7 6.57 10.90 0.40
N TYR A 8 7.68 10.82 -0.28
CA TYR A 8 7.87 9.92 -1.43
C TYR A 8 8.90 8.86 -1.07
N GLY A 9 8.54 7.59 -1.22
CA GLY A 9 9.46 6.51 -0.88
C GLY A 9 8.79 5.15 -0.83
N ILE A 10 9.45 4.21 -0.17
CA ILE A 10 9.02 2.82 -0.10
C ILE A 10 7.98 2.66 1.00
N VAL A 11 6.87 2.01 0.66
CA VAL A 11 5.87 1.49 1.60
C VAL A 11 6.06 -0.03 1.68
N ALA A 12 6.29 -0.55 2.87
CA ALA A 12 6.39 -1.99 3.07
C ALA A 12 4.99 -2.61 3.18
N SER A 13 4.75 -3.67 2.41
CA SER A 13 3.51 -4.43 2.48
C SER A 13 3.75 -5.81 3.07
N GLY A 14 2.90 -6.22 4.00
CA GLY A 14 3.01 -7.52 4.66
C GLY A 14 1.66 -8.03 5.16
N ASN A 15 1.63 -9.26 5.65
CA ASN A 15 0.40 -9.91 6.13
C ASN A 15 0.21 -9.80 7.66
N GLN A 16 1.02 -9.00 8.34
CA GLN A 16 0.97 -8.82 9.78
C GLN A 16 0.94 -7.34 10.16
N VAL A 17 0.12 -7.03 11.16
CA VAL A 17 0.09 -5.69 11.73
C VAL A 17 1.37 -5.45 12.51
N MET A 18 2.16 -4.47 12.10
CA MET A 18 3.36 -4.05 12.83
C MET A 18 2.97 -3.38 14.15
N ARG A 19 3.44 -3.95 15.27
CA ARG A 19 3.18 -3.45 16.64
C ARG A 19 4.42 -3.40 17.50
N ASP A 20 5.54 -3.90 17.01
CA ASP A 20 6.82 -3.90 17.70
C ASP A 20 7.77 -2.92 17.01
N GLY A 21 8.20 -1.89 17.75
CA GLY A 21 9.08 -0.85 17.22
C GLY A 21 10.46 -1.39 16.85
N ALA A 22 11.00 -2.37 17.58
CA ALA A 22 12.29 -2.96 17.25
C ALA A 22 12.21 -3.79 15.96
N GLU A 23 11.15 -4.57 15.80
CA GLU A 23 10.90 -5.34 14.59
C GLU A 23 10.63 -4.42 13.39
N ARG A 24 9.87 -3.34 13.58
CA ARG A 24 9.69 -2.28 12.57
C ARG A 24 11.03 -1.74 12.08
N ASP A 25 11.93 -1.37 13.00
CA ASP A 25 13.21 -0.77 12.68
C ASP A 25 14.14 -1.78 11.98
N ARG A 26 14.12 -3.03 12.43
CA ARG A 26 14.84 -4.13 11.79
C ARG A 26 14.39 -4.31 10.33
N VAL A 27 13.09 -4.47 10.10
CA VAL A 27 12.51 -4.66 8.77
C VAL A 27 12.77 -3.44 7.89
N SER A 28 12.61 -2.23 8.44
CA SER A 28 12.92 -1.00 7.71
C SER A 28 14.36 -0.97 7.23
N THR A 29 15.31 -1.33 8.10
CA THR A 29 16.74 -1.37 7.75
C THR A 29 17.03 -2.40 6.66
N GLU A 30 16.49 -3.60 6.79
CA GLU A 30 16.69 -4.68 5.80
C GLU A 30 16.12 -4.33 4.42
N LEU A 31 15.07 -3.51 4.35
CA LEU A 31 14.45 -3.05 3.11
C LEU A 31 15.06 -1.75 2.57
N GLY A 32 16.13 -1.25 3.16
CA GLY A 32 16.79 -0.02 2.72
C GLY A 32 16.11 1.27 3.14
N GLY A 33 15.27 1.21 4.18
CA GLY A 33 14.48 2.32 4.70
C GLY A 33 13.08 2.37 4.10
N VAL A 34 12.05 2.23 4.95
CA VAL A 34 10.65 2.34 4.53
C VAL A 34 9.96 3.47 5.28
N LEU A 35 9.03 4.15 4.62
CA LEU A 35 8.27 5.24 5.20
C LEU A 35 7.18 4.74 6.15
N CYS A 36 6.50 3.67 5.76
CA CYS A 36 5.44 3.07 6.56
C CYS A 36 5.13 1.63 6.11
N PHE A 37 4.20 1.00 6.82
CA PHE A 37 3.78 -0.38 6.62
C PHE A 37 2.27 -0.42 6.32
N GLU A 38 1.87 -1.28 5.41
CA GLU A 38 0.48 -1.57 5.09
C GLU A 38 0.30 -3.08 4.80
N MET A 39 -0.90 -3.54 4.47
CA MET A 39 -1.19 -4.98 4.42
C MET A 39 -1.94 -5.42 3.15
N GLU A 40 -2.17 -4.54 2.21
CA GLU A 40 -3.04 -4.78 1.05
C GLU A 40 -2.28 -4.79 -0.29
N ALA A 41 -1.28 -3.93 -0.45
CA ALA A 41 -0.66 -3.66 -1.74
C ALA A 41 0.05 -4.87 -2.35
N ALA A 42 0.74 -5.69 -1.54
CA ALA A 42 1.47 -6.85 -2.05
C ALA A 42 0.55 -7.86 -2.75
N GLY A 43 -0.69 -8.02 -2.25
CA GLY A 43 -1.69 -8.87 -2.89
C GLY A 43 -2.24 -8.28 -4.20
N LEU A 44 -2.41 -6.97 -4.25
CA LEU A 44 -2.92 -6.28 -5.42
C LEU A 44 -1.89 -6.20 -6.55
N MET A 45 -0.65 -5.88 -6.24
CA MET A 45 0.42 -5.62 -7.22
C MET A 45 0.81 -6.84 -8.06
N ASN A 46 0.50 -8.04 -7.60
CA ASN A 46 0.70 -9.25 -8.41
C ASN A 46 -0.22 -9.30 -9.64
N SER A 47 -1.38 -8.63 -9.57
CA SER A 47 -2.38 -8.65 -10.64
C SER A 47 -2.60 -7.26 -11.24
N PHE A 48 -2.42 -6.21 -10.47
CA PHE A 48 -2.71 -4.83 -10.85
C PHE A 48 -1.58 -3.92 -10.41
N PRO A 49 -0.74 -3.43 -11.34
CA PRO A 49 0.21 -2.37 -11.03
C PRO A 49 -0.56 -1.16 -10.49
N CYS A 50 -0.23 -0.73 -9.28
CA CYS A 50 -0.94 0.37 -8.64
C CYS A 50 0.02 1.28 -7.87
N LEU A 51 -0.38 2.54 -7.73
CA LEU A 51 0.25 3.49 -6.83
C LEU A 51 -0.41 3.37 -5.45
N VAL A 52 0.39 3.18 -4.41
CA VAL A 52 -0.10 3.17 -3.04
C VAL A 52 -0.02 4.58 -2.47
N ILE A 53 -1.17 5.09 -2.01
CA ILE A 53 -1.26 6.36 -1.29
C ILE A 53 -1.78 6.03 0.11
N ARG A 54 -1.02 6.42 1.13
CA ARG A 54 -1.32 6.06 2.51
C ARG A 54 -1.21 7.26 3.46
N GLY A 55 -2.22 7.44 4.29
CA GLY A 55 -2.13 8.32 5.45
C GLY A 55 -1.53 7.58 6.64
N ILE A 56 -0.50 8.14 7.26
CA ILE A 56 0.14 7.57 8.44
C ILE A 56 -0.57 8.06 9.69
N CYS A 57 -1.11 7.14 10.49
CA CYS A 57 -1.87 7.45 11.71
C CYS A 57 -1.18 7.00 13.00
N ASP A 58 -0.11 6.25 12.91
CA ASP A 58 0.67 5.74 14.05
C ASP A 58 2.11 5.42 13.65
N TYR A 59 2.94 5.13 14.61
CA TYR A 59 4.37 4.83 14.43
C TYR A 59 4.67 3.36 14.16
N ALA A 60 3.67 2.56 13.81
CA ALA A 60 3.81 1.11 13.60
C ALA A 60 4.49 0.38 14.77
N ASP A 61 4.10 0.74 15.98
CA ASP A 61 4.57 0.18 17.25
C ASP A 61 3.39 -0.22 18.15
N SER A 62 3.65 -0.37 19.45
CA SER A 62 2.62 -0.71 20.44
C SER A 62 1.66 0.46 20.76
N HIS A 63 2.00 1.70 20.41
CA HIS A 63 1.24 2.91 20.73
C HIS A 63 0.16 3.22 19.69
N LYS A 64 -0.65 2.24 19.32
CA LYS A 64 -1.73 2.40 18.33
C LYS A 64 -2.84 3.32 18.84
N ASN A 65 -3.13 4.41 18.13
CA ASN A 65 -4.22 5.32 18.44
C ASN A 65 -5.19 5.46 17.26
N LYS A 66 -6.32 4.78 17.35
CA LYS A 66 -7.33 4.76 16.29
C LYS A 66 -7.97 6.13 16.02
N LYS A 67 -7.85 7.10 16.92
CA LYS A 67 -8.43 8.45 16.75
C LYS A 67 -7.85 9.19 15.55
N TRP A 68 -6.62 8.87 15.15
CA TRP A 68 -5.96 9.49 14.01
C TRP A 68 -6.32 8.84 12.66
N GLN A 69 -6.93 7.65 12.65
CA GLN A 69 -7.25 6.93 11.43
C GLN A 69 -8.17 7.73 10.47
N PRO A 70 -9.27 8.36 10.92
CA PRO A 70 -10.12 9.14 10.03
C PRO A 70 -9.40 10.34 9.41
N TYR A 71 -8.54 11.02 10.19
CA TYR A 71 -7.74 12.12 9.68
C TYR A 71 -6.73 11.65 8.62
N ALA A 72 -5.99 10.58 8.90
CA ALA A 72 -5.06 9.98 7.97
C ALA A 72 -5.75 9.52 6.67
N ALA A 73 -6.92 8.89 6.78
CA ALA A 73 -7.71 8.50 5.62
C ALA A 73 -8.13 9.72 4.79
N GLY A 74 -8.60 10.78 5.43
CA GLY A 74 -8.99 12.03 4.75
C GLY A 74 -7.83 12.70 4.02
N THR A 75 -6.64 12.73 4.63
CA THR A 75 -5.44 13.29 3.99
C THR A 75 -4.98 12.43 2.81
N ALA A 76 -5.03 11.10 2.92
CA ALA A 76 -4.71 10.20 1.81
C ALA A 76 -5.67 10.40 0.62
N VAL A 77 -6.98 10.54 0.88
CA VAL A 77 -7.98 10.83 -0.16
C VAL A 77 -7.73 12.18 -0.83
N ALA A 78 -7.40 13.22 -0.04
CA ALA A 78 -7.08 14.53 -0.60
C ALA A 78 -5.86 14.45 -1.54
N CYS A 79 -4.81 13.75 -1.13
CA CYS A 79 -3.64 13.54 -1.97
C CYS A 79 -3.97 12.74 -3.24
N ALA A 80 -4.74 11.66 -3.11
CA ALA A 80 -5.17 10.88 -4.27
C ALA A 80 -5.93 11.74 -5.28
N LYS A 81 -6.79 12.63 -4.82
CA LYS A 81 -7.51 13.58 -5.65
C LYS A 81 -6.56 14.53 -6.40
N GLU A 82 -5.56 15.07 -5.73
CA GLU A 82 -4.55 15.91 -6.36
C GLU A 82 -3.76 15.14 -7.43
N VAL A 83 -3.31 13.92 -7.13
CA VAL A 83 -2.63 13.06 -8.11
C VAL A 83 -3.52 12.82 -9.33
N LEU A 84 -4.79 12.44 -9.11
CA LEU A 84 -5.73 12.22 -10.21
C LEU A 84 -5.99 13.47 -11.04
N SER A 85 -5.97 14.66 -10.44
CA SER A 85 -6.23 15.93 -11.13
C SER A 85 -5.15 16.30 -12.16
N VAL A 86 -3.93 15.77 -12.00
CA VAL A 86 -2.81 16.04 -12.92
C VAL A 86 -2.63 14.96 -13.98
N ILE A 87 -3.38 13.86 -13.93
CA ILE A 87 -3.34 12.81 -14.95
C ILE A 87 -4.16 13.27 -16.18
N PRO A 88 -3.56 13.34 -17.38
CA PRO A 88 -4.27 13.73 -18.57
C PRO A 88 -5.42 12.75 -18.90
N LEU A 89 -6.58 13.26 -19.26
CA LEU A 89 -7.73 12.43 -19.67
C LEU A 89 -7.39 11.48 -20.83
N SER A 90 -6.48 11.88 -21.73
CA SER A 90 -6.00 11.03 -22.80
C SER A 90 -5.26 9.78 -22.32
N GLU A 91 -4.61 9.84 -21.19
CA GLU A 91 -3.95 8.67 -20.58
C GLU A 91 -4.96 7.77 -19.87
N VAL A 92 -5.94 8.35 -19.18
CA VAL A 92 -7.04 7.60 -18.60
C VAL A 92 -7.83 6.83 -19.67
N ALA A 93 -8.08 7.45 -20.82
CA ALA A 93 -8.81 6.81 -21.93
C ALA A 93 -8.05 5.64 -22.59
N LYS A 94 -6.73 5.55 -22.39
CA LYS A 94 -5.90 4.44 -22.88
C LYS A 94 -5.75 3.30 -21.86
N ALA A 95 -6.09 3.55 -20.61
CA ALA A 95 -5.99 2.56 -19.57
C ALA A 95 -7.09 1.51 -19.72
N ASP A 96 -6.71 0.24 -19.54
CA ASP A 96 -7.68 -0.85 -19.48
C ASP A 96 -8.60 -0.67 -18.28
N THR A 97 -9.86 -1.01 -18.45
CA THR A 97 -10.79 -1.06 -17.34
C THR A 97 -10.44 -2.21 -16.39
N ILE A 98 -10.87 -2.11 -15.14
CA ILE A 98 -10.71 -3.20 -14.16
C ILE A 98 -11.30 -4.51 -14.69
N GLU A 99 -12.42 -4.45 -15.41
CA GLU A 99 -13.07 -5.62 -16.02
C GLU A 99 -12.20 -6.27 -17.11
N GLU A 100 -11.53 -5.49 -17.92
CA GLU A 100 -10.62 -5.97 -18.97
C GLU A 100 -9.36 -6.59 -18.34
N MET A 101 -8.78 -5.95 -17.33
CA MET A 101 -7.65 -6.50 -16.59
C MET A 101 -8.00 -7.84 -15.90
N ILE A 102 -9.17 -7.95 -15.27
CA ILE A 102 -9.64 -9.18 -14.63
C ILE A 102 -9.84 -10.30 -15.67
N LYS A 103 -10.37 -9.98 -16.84
CA LYS A 103 -10.53 -10.95 -17.93
C LYS A 103 -9.18 -11.41 -18.47
N GLY A 104 -8.23 -10.50 -18.62
CA GLY A 104 -6.86 -10.80 -19.07
C GLY A 104 -6.06 -11.64 -18.08
N ALA A 105 -6.29 -11.48 -16.77
CA ALA A 105 -5.65 -12.24 -15.70
C ALA A 105 -6.26 -13.64 -15.43
N GLY A 106 -7.15 -14.13 -16.27
CA GLY A 106 -7.77 -15.46 -16.13
C GLY A 106 -8.96 -15.52 -15.19
N GLY A 107 -9.56 -14.38 -14.89
CA GLY A 107 -10.78 -14.24 -14.11
C GLY A 107 -10.56 -14.17 -12.58
N ILE A 108 -11.59 -13.75 -11.88
CA ILE A 108 -11.61 -13.49 -10.42
C ILE A 108 -11.25 -14.76 -9.61
N SER A 109 -11.48 -15.95 -10.14
CA SER A 109 -11.19 -17.23 -9.48
C SER A 109 -9.71 -17.37 -9.08
N ASN A 110 -8.79 -16.82 -9.86
CA ASN A 110 -7.35 -16.89 -9.54
C ASN A 110 -6.94 -15.92 -8.44
N ILE A 111 -7.64 -14.80 -8.29
CA ILE A 111 -7.41 -13.81 -7.23
C ILE A 111 -7.83 -14.39 -5.87
N TRP A 112 -8.98 -15.08 -5.82
CA TRP A 112 -9.50 -15.71 -4.60
C TRP A 112 -8.73 -16.98 -4.21
N ASN A 113 -8.27 -17.78 -5.17
CA ASN A 113 -7.50 -18.99 -4.88
C ASN A 113 -6.11 -18.70 -4.30
N ASN A 114 -5.54 -17.55 -4.63
CA ASN A 114 -4.28 -17.10 -4.00
C ASN A 114 -4.46 -16.68 -2.54
N HIS A 115 -5.67 -16.30 -2.14
CA HIS A 115 -6.02 -15.94 -0.75
C HIS A 115 -6.22 -17.17 0.15
N ASN A 116 -6.53 -18.33 -0.42
CA ASN A 116 -6.72 -19.60 0.29
C ASN A 116 -5.47 -20.49 0.33
N SER A 117 -4.36 -20.12 -0.31
CA SER A 117 -3.11 -20.87 -0.22
C SER A 117 -2.43 -20.60 1.13
N LYS A 118 -2.71 -21.49 2.07
CA LYS A 118 -1.96 -21.76 3.33
C LYS A 118 -1.30 -20.54 3.99
N ILE A 119 -2.03 -19.90 4.88
CA ILE A 119 -1.53 -18.93 5.88
C ILE A 119 -0.51 -19.60 6.87
N GLY A 120 -0.05 -20.80 6.59
CA GLY A 120 0.76 -21.60 7.51
C GLY A 120 2.27 -21.54 7.32
N GLU A 121 2.80 -21.05 6.20
CA GLU A 121 4.24 -21.30 5.90
C GLU A 121 4.97 -20.24 5.06
N GLN A 122 4.55 -18.97 5.06
CA GLN A 122 5.36 -17.91 4.49
C GLN A 122 5.76 -16.87 5.54
N VAL A 123 6.52 -17.31 6.51
CA VAL A 123 7.46 -16.45 7.21
C VAL A 123 8.55 -16.10 6.20
N GLY A 124 8.51 -14.87 5.67
CA GLY A 124 9.69 -14.27 5.09
C GLY A 124 9.79 -14.05 3.60
N THR A 125 8.73 -14.06 2.81
CA THR A 125 8.87 -13.53 1.44
C THR A 125 8.66 -12.01 1.46
N LYS A 126 9.74 -11.30 1.65
CA LYS A 126 9.79 -9.83 1.57
C LYS A 126 9.80 -9.46 0.10
N THR A 127 8.66 -9.16 -0.49
CA THR A 127 8.62 -8.60 -1.83
C THR A 127 8.78 -7.10 -1.73
N VAL A 128 10.01 -6.62 -1.86
CA VAL A 128 10.26 -5.21 -2.11
C VAL A 128 10.08 -5.02 -3.61
N GLN A 129 8.91 -4.62 -4.03
CA GLN A 129 8.72 -4.10 -5.37
C GLN A 129 8.92 -2.59 -5.29
N GLY A 130 9.88 -2.10 -6.08
CA GLY A 130 10.29 -0.70 -6.11
C GLY A 130 9.25 0.23 -6.73
N ASN A 131 8.04 0.23 -6.21
CA ASN A 131 7.04 1.20 -6.60
C ASN A 131 7.17 2.42 -5.70
N GLN A 132 7.29 3.56 -6.32
CA GLN A 132 7.22 4.83 -5.62
C GLN A 132 5.82 4.96 -5.02
N SER A 133 5.76 5.17 -3.73
CA SER A 133 4.50 5.39 -3.03
C SER A 133 4.48 6.80 -2.46
N ILE A 134 3.31 7.37 -2.43
CA ILE A 134 3.07 8.67 -1.79
C ILE A 134 2.43 8.39 -0.44
N THR A 135 3.04 8.91 0.62
CA THR A 135 2.53 8.77 1.98
C THR A 135 2.22 10.16 2.55
N LEU A 136 1.07 10.30 3.16
CA LEU A 136 0.57 11.53 3.82
C LEU A 136 0.71 11.45 5.33
#